data_02b20a0b539e6d738adb6fda3928984f
#
_entry.id   02b20a0b539e6d738adb6fda3928984f
#
_cell.length_a   1.000
_cell.length_b   1.000
_cell.length_c   1.000
_cell.angle_alpha   90.00
_cell.angle_beta   90.00
_cell.angle_gamma   90.00
#
_symmetry.space_group_name_H-M   'P 1'
#
loop_
_entity.id
_entity.type
_entity.pdbx_description
1 polymer ?
#
loop_
_entity_poly.entity_id
_entity_poly.type
_entity_poly.pdbx_seq_one_letter_code
_entity_poly.pdbx_strand_id
1 'polypeptide(L)' 'MLDTTPVTTAIAAMIRTGTTEQQIVARVVRQFPELTTRELSEALQVATTAAERTVTRRH' A
#
# COMPACT_ATOMS: atom_id res chain seq x y z
N MET A 1 -14.03 -0.41 -13.84
CA MET A 1 -12.74 0.16 -13.41
C MET A 1 -12.50 -0.18 -11.96
N LEU A 2 -11.38 -0.81 -11.66
CA LEU A 2 -11.08 -1.21 -10.30
C LEU A 2 -10.62 -0.01 -9.48
N ASP A 3 -11.26 0.17 -8.32
CA ASP A 3 -10.88 1.26 -7.41
C ASP A 3 -9.76 0.76 -6.50
N THR A 4 -8.59 1.37 -6.61
CA THR A 4 -7.42 1.00 -5.82
C THR A 4 -7.34 1.74 -4.48
N THR A 5 -8.29 2.63 -4.20
CA THR A 5 -8.30 3.41 -2.96
C THR A 5 -8.28 2.53 -1.71
N PRO A 6 -9.12 1.47 -1.61
CA PRO A 6 -9.09 0.60 -0.42
C PRO A 6 -7.74 -0.11 -0.27
N VAL A 7 -7.13 -0.50 -1.39
CA VAL A 7 -5.83 -1.16 -1.38
C VAL A 7 -4.75 -0.21 -0.87
N THR A 8 -4.72 1.00 -1.41
CA THR A 8 -3.76 2.02 -1.01
C THR A 8 -3.89 2.36 0.47
N THR A 9 -5.13 2.49 0.96
CA THR A 9 -5.40 2.78 2.37
C THR A 9 -4.90 1.65 3.27
N ALA A 10 -5.15 0.39 2.87
CA ALA A 10 -4.69 -0.76 3.64
C ALA A 10 -3.17 -0.82 3.69
N ILE A 11 -2.50 -0.57 2.58
CA ILE A 11 -1.04 -0.57 2.52
C ILE A 11 -0.47 0.54 3.40
N ALA A 12 -1.03 1.73 3.32
CA ALA A 12 -0.59 2.87 4.14
C ALA A 12 -0.70 2.55 5.63
N ALA A 13 -1.79 1.92 6.04
CA ALA A 13 -1.99 1.52 7.42
C ALA A 13 -0.92 0.51 7.86
N MET A 14 -0.59 -0.45 7.01
CA MET A 14 0.44 -1.45 7.30
C MET A 14 1.82 -0.83 7.40
N ILE A 15 2.13 0.14 6.55
CA ILE A 15 3.40 0.87 6.62
C ILE A 15 3.52 1.59 7.96
N ARG A 16 2.44 2.19 8.42
CA ARG A 16 2.42 2.89 9.71
C ARG A 16 2.71 1.98 10.89
N THR A 17 2.29 0.74 10.80
CA THR A 17 2.49 -0.24 11.88
C THR A 17 3.84 -0.93 11.80
N GLY A 18 4.66 -0.59 10.80
CA GLY A 18 5.98 -1.17 10.64
C GLY A 18 6.01 -2.52 9.95
N THR A 19 4.94 -2.85 9.24
CA THR A 19 4.87 -4.11 8.48
C THR A 19 5.87 -4.07 7.33
N THR A 20 6.59 -5.16 7.12
CA THR A 20 7.56 -5.23 6.03
C THR A 20 6.87 -5.28 4.67
N GLU A 21 7.60 -4.85 3.64
CA GLU A 21 7.07 -4.85 2.27
C GLU A 21 6.60 -6.24 1.84
N GLN A 22 7.37 -7.27 2.15
CA GLN A 22 6.99 -8.64 1.81
C GLN A 22 5.68 -9.06 2.46
N GLN A 23 5.50 -8.70 3.72
CA GLN A 23 4.26 -8.99 4.44
C GLN A 23 3.09 -8.21 3.89
N ILE A 24 3.33 -6.97 3.51
CA ILE A 24 2.30 -6.12 2.90
C ILE A 24 1.81 -6.76 1.60
N VAL A 25 2.74 -7.15 0.73
CA VAL A 25 2.40 -7.79 -0.55
C VAL A 25 1.59 -9.07 -0.31
N ALA A 26 2.05 -9.91 0.61
CA ALA A 26 1.36 -11.17 0.89
C ALA A 26 -0.07 -10.96 1.38
N ARG A 27 -0.27 -9.98 2.26
CA ARG A 27 -1.61 -9.68 2.79
C ARG A 27 -2.52 -9.09 1.73
N VAL A 28 -2.00 -8.17 0.94
CA VAL A 28 -2.80 -7.51 -0.10
C VAL A 28 -3.23 -8.52 -1.16
N VAL A 29 -2.34 -9.40 -1.57
CA VAL A 29 -2.67 -10.45 -2.53
C VAL A 29 -3.77 -11.36 -1.98
N ARG A 30 -3.76 -11.64 -0.70
CA ARG A 30 -4.79 -12.45 -0.06
C ARG A 30 -6.15 -11.76 0.00
N GLN A 31 -6.15 -10.49 0.35
CA GLN A 31 -7.38 -9.72 0.50
C GLN A 31 -7.98 -9.32 -0.85
N PHE A 32 -7.13 -9.09 -1.82
CA PHE A 32 -7.54 -8.62 -3.14
C PHE A 32 -6.98 -9.54 -4.22
N PRO A 33 -7.52 -10.77 -4.33
CA PRO A 33 -6.97 -11.76 -5.28
C PRO A 33 -7.15 -11.35 -6.75
N GLU A 34 -8.04 -10.42 -7.03
CA GLU A 34 -8.28 -9.93 -8.39
C GLU A 34 -7.27 -8.88 -8.81
N LEU A 35 -6.49 -8.39 -7.88
CA LEU A 35 -5.51 -7.34 -8.14
C LEU A 35 -4.37 -7.87 -9.00
N THR A 36 -4.06 -7.17 -10.08
CA THR A 36 -2.92 -7.52 -10.93
C THR A 36 -1.63 -7.06 -10.28
N THR A 37 -0.52 -7.67 -10.71
CA THR A 37 0.81 -7.27 -10.24
C THR A 37 1.08 -5.79 -10.49
N ARG A 38 0.63 -5.30 -11.62
CA ARG A 38 0.79 -3.89 -11.98
C ARG A 38 0.05 -2.97 -11.02
N GLU A 39 -1.21 -3.31 -10.74
CA GLU A 39 -2.04 -2.53 -9.82
C GLU A 39 -1.47 -2.54 -8.42
N LEU A 40 -0.99 -3.69 -7.98
CA LEU A 40 -0.35 -3.82 -6.68
C LEU A 40 0.91 -2.95 -6.59
N SER A 41 1.72 -2.96 -7.62
CA SER A 41 2.93 -2.16 -7.68
C SER A 41 2.62 -0.67 -7.60
N GLU A 42 1.60 -0.23 -8.34
CA GLU A 42 1.16 1.17 -8.31
C GLU A 42 0.64 1.56 -6.94
N ALA A 43 -0.16 0.71 -6.33
CA ALA A 43 -0.72 0.98 -5.00
C ALA A 43 0.38 1.08 -3.95
N LEU A 44 1.36 0.19 -4.01
CA LEU A 44 2.51 0.22 -3.12
C LEU A 44 3.29 1.53 -3.27
N GLN A 45 3.53 1.94 -4.50
CA GLN A 45 4.27 3.15 -4.78
C GLN A 45 3.54 4.39 -4.25
N VAL A 46 2.24 4.47 -4.49
CA VAL A 46 1.42 5.58 -4.01
C VAL A 46 1.41 5.62 -2.49
N ALA A 47 1.21 4.48 -1.85
CA ALA A 47 1.17 4.41 -0.40
C ALA A 47 2.51 4.77 0.23
N THR A 48 3.61 4.31 -0.36
CA THR A 48 4.94 4.63 0.12
C THR A 48 5.22 6.13 0.00
N THR A 49 4.86 6.72 -1.13
CA THR A 49 5.02 8.16 -1.35
C THR A 49 4.21 8.96 -0.34
N ALA A 50 2.97 8.55 -0.07
CA ALA A 50 2.13 9.22 0.90
C ALA A 50 2.71 9.12 2.32
N ALA A 51 3.24 7.95 2.68
CA ALA A 51 3.87 7.77 3.98
C ALA A 51 5.12 8.64 4.13
N GLU A 52 5.93 8.72 3.09
CA GLU A 52 7.11 9.58 3.10
C GLU A 52 6.76 11.04 3.27
N ARG A 53 5.72 11.49 2.59
CA ARG A 53 5.24 12.87 2.72
C ARG A 53 4.79 13.18 4.13
N THR A 54 4.10 12.24 4.74
CA THR A 54 3.64 12.42 6.12
C THR A 54 4.80 12.55 7.08
N VAL A 55 5.84 11.74 6.89
CA VAL A 55 7.05 11.80 7.71
C VAL A 55 7.78 13.13 7.50
N THR A 56 7.91 13.57 6.25
CA THR A 56 8.59 14.81 5.92
C THR A 56 7.88 16.02 6.52
N ARG A 57 6.57 15.97 6.58
CA ARG A 57 5.76 17.06 7.12
C ARG A 57 5.96 17.31 8.61
N ARG A 58 6.46 16.33 9.32
CA ARG A 58 6.65 16.45 10.76
C ARG A 58 7.86 17.29 11.14
N HIS A 59 8.69 17.56 10.19
CA HIS A 59 9.79 18.48 10.39
C HIS A 59 9.35 19.89 10.09
#